data_d7d65d26d47fdd22ad2422d3be33b8aa
#
_entry.id   d7d65d26d47fdd22ad2422d3be33b8aa
#
_cell.length_a   1.000
_cell.length_b   1.000
_cell.length_c   1.000
_cell.angle_alpha   90.00
_cell.angle_beta   90.00
_cell.angle_gamma   90.00
#
_symmetry.space_group_name_H-M   'P 1'
#
loop_
_entity.id
_entity.type
_entity.pdbx_description
1 polymer ?
#
loop_
_entity_poly.entity_id
_entity_poly.type
_entity_poly.pdbx_seq_one_letter_code
_entity_poly.pdbx_strand_id
1 'polypeptide(L)'
;MLHLVRRLATLVSVPALMLGLVSTSVAAAAPTTGAPTKLNLPDGFQPEGIAIARGTAYFGSRADGDIFAVDLKTGAGKVISQGPGTGSLGMKVDRFGRLFVAGAAGGNGRVIDTRTGRVLASYTFTTSATTFVNDVILSKNAAWFTDSRQPVLYKLSLGRHGKLPAKPQTIPLSGDYQHTAGNNANGIALTPDGRGLIIVQSSTGFLFRVDPRTGVTKRIDIGAAVMTNGDGLLLIGRTLFVVQNLLNKVAVLTLNQSGTKGTLVREVTSPDFDVPTTAAAFGDRLYLPNARFTTPPTPTTAYWATAISATTKPIKHAVDEGECDRIRFLAPAQ
;
A
#
# COMPACT_ATOMS: atom_id res chain seq x y z
N MET A 1 -17.65 15.90 -100.71
CA MET A 1 -16.68 15.61 -99.66
C MET A 1 -17.42 15.54 -98.33
N LEU A 2 -17.65 14.36 -97.86
CA LEU A 2 -18.44 14.05 -96.64
C LEU A 2 -17.59 14.19 -95.39
N HIS A 3 -18.05 14.97 -94.41
CA HIS A 3 -17.50 14.92 -93.06
C HIS A 3 -18.52 14.29 -92.10
N LEU A 4 -18.17 13.13 -91.60
CA LEU A 4 -18.94 12.34 -90.69
C LEU A 4 -18.63 12.85 -89.27
N VAL A 5 -19.59 13.39 -88.55
CA VAL A 5 -19.48 13.82 -87.14
C VAL A 5 -19.95 12.68 -86.27
N ARG A 6 -19.01 12.04 -85.55
CA ARG A 6 -19.31 11.08 -84.48
C ARG A 6 -19.54 11.84 -83.18
N ARG A 7 -20.72 11.69 -82.61
CA ARG A 7 -21.04 12.12 -81.22
C ARG A 7 -20.52 11.11 -80.27
N LEU A 8 -19.59 11.53 -79.38
CA LEU A 8 -19.18 10.77 -78.14
C LEU A 8 -20.20 11.05 -77.05
N ALA A 9 -20.79 9.99 -76.52
CA ALA A 9 -21.57 10.03 -75.22
C ALA A 9 -20.61 9.80 -74.08
N THR A 10 -20.47 10.79 -73.24
CA THR A 10 -19.71 10.68 -71.95
C THR A 10 -20.62 10.12 -70.89
N LEU A 11 -20.31 8.90 -70.38
CA LEU A 11 -20.89 8.34 -69.15
C LEU A 11 -20.18 8.99 -67.94
N VAL A 12 -20.96 9.70 -67.16
CA VAL A 12 -20.50 10.18 -65.78
C VAL A 12 -20.82 9.10 -64.80
N SER A 13 -19.79 8.44 -64.31
CA SER A 13 -19.87 7.52 -63.17
C SER A 13 -19.72 8.30 -61.84
N VAL A 14 -20.77 8.26 -61.01
CA VAL A 14 -20.78 8.79 -59.65
C VAL A 14 -20.16 7.75 -58.74
N PRO A 15 -19.09 8.02 -57.99
CA PRO A 15 -18.59 7.08 -56.97
C PRO A 15 -19.48 7.15 -55.74
N ALA A 16 -20.07 6.00 -55.36
CA ALA A 16 -20.75 5.82 -54.08
C ALA A 16 -19.72 5.83 -52.95
N LEU A 17 -19.79 6.86 -52.09
CA LEU A 17 -18.98 7.00 -50.90
C LEU A 17 -19.55 6.06 -49.81
N MET A 18 -18.92 4.89 -49.62
CA MET A 18 -19.22 3.99 -48.51
C MET A 18 -18.60 4.59 -47.26
N LEU A 19 -19.43 5.17 -46.39
CA LEU A 19 -19.05 5.57 -45.01
C LEU A 19 -18.90 4.30 -44.17
N GLY A 20 -17.68 3.82 -44.04
CA GLY A 20 -17.34 2.74 -43.07
C GLY A 20 -17.44 3.26 -41.63
N LEU A 21 -18.45 2.82 -40.91
CA LEU A 21 -18.53 2.99 -39.45
C LEU A 21 -17.37 2.18 -38.81
N VAL A 22 -16.28 2.86 -38.44
CA VAL A 22 -15.24 2.28 -37.60
C VAL A 22 -15.79 2.23 -36.18
N SER A 23 -16.33 1.08 -35.76
CA SER A 23 -16.66 0.81 -34.39
C SER A 23 -15.35 0.65 -33.61
N THR A 24 -14.90 1.68 -32.91
CA THR A 24 -13.85 1.57 -31.90
C THR A 24 -14.41 0.80 -30.72
N SER A 25 -14.19 -0.51 -30.71
CA SER A 25 -14.37 -1.30 -29.49
C SER A 25 -13.34 -0.82 -28.46
N VAL A 26 -13.79 -0.08 -27.45
CA VAL A 26 -13.03 0.12 -26.23
C VAL A 26 -12.86 -1.27 -25.60
N ALA A 27 -11.69 -1.84 -25.77
CA ALA A 27 -11.34 -3.06 -25.07
C ALA A 27 -11.41 -2.75 -23.56
N ALA A 28 -12.47 -3.22 -22.90
CA ALA A 28 -12.50 -3.27 -21.45
C ALA A 28 -11.25 -4.03 -21.00
N ALA A 29 -10.43 -3.40 -20.16
CA ALA A 29 -9.27 -4.07 -19.57
C ALA A 29 -9.78 -5.38 -18.97
N ALA A 30 -9.26 -6.50 -19.47
CA ALA A 30 -9.59 -7.81 -18.93
C ALA A 30 -9.32 -7.80 -17.43
N PRO A 31 -10.22 -8.33 -16.59
CA PRO A 31 -9.96 -8.45 -15.17
C PRO A 31 -8.65 -9.21 -15.02
N THR A 32 -7.77 -8.75 -14.13
CA THR A 32 -6.49 -9.40 -13.79
C THR A 32 -6.76 -10.70 -13.03
N THR A 33 -7.46 -11.63 -13.67
CA THR A 33 -7.80 -12.96 -13.15
C THR A 33 -6.60 -13.87 -13.28
N GLY A 34 -5.54 -13.60 -12.52
CA GLY A 34 -4.35 -14.43 -12.64
C GLY A 34 -3.25 -14.18 -11.62
N ALA A 35 -3.27 -13.05 -10.90
CA ALA A 35 -2.25 -12.81 -9.88
C ALA A 35 -2.49 -13.74 -8.67
N PRO A 36 -1.44 -14.41 -8.11
CA PRO A 36 -1.57 -15.32 -6.99
C PRO A 36 -2.24 -14.68 -5.77
N THR A 37 -3.07 -15.42 -5.05
CA THR A 37 -3.67 -14.97 -3.77
C THR A 37 -2.72 -15.15 -2.59
N LYS A 38 -1.71 -15.99 -2.76
CA LYS A 38 -0.64 -16.24 -1.80
C LYS A 38 0.70 -16.20 -2.53
N LEU A 39 1.63 -15.43 -2.02
CA LEU A 39 3.01 -15.36 -2.51
C LEU A 39 3.92 -16.00 -1.47
N ASN A 40 4.52 -17.12 -1.80
CA ASN A 40 5.51 -17.74 -0.93
C ASN A 40 6.80 -16.91 -0.95
N LEU A 41 7.38 -16.72 0.22
CA LEU A 41 8.65 -16.05 0.43
C LEU A 41 9.70 -17.10 0.88
N PRO A 42 10.99 -16.81 0.82
CA PRO A 42 11.99 -17.74 1.30
C PRO A 42 11.77 -18.15 2.76
N ASP A 43 12.06 -19.38 3.08
CA ASP A 43 12.08 -19.85 4.47
C ASP A 43 13.09 -19.03 5.28
N GLY A 44 12.75 -18.69 6.53
CA GLY A 44 13.58 -17.86 7.39
C GLY A 44 13.61 -16.37 7.07
N PHE A 45 12.91 -15.90 6.01
CA PHE A 45 13.00 -14.53 5.50
C PHE A 45 12.50 -13.45 6.48
N GLN A 46 11.52 -13.75 7.34
CA GLN A 46 10.93 -12.80 8.29
C GLN A 46 10.46 -11.50 7.60
N PRO A 47 9.51 -11.54 6.66
CA PRO A 47 9.04 -10.36 5.94
C PRO A 47 8.39 -9.35 6.90
N GLU A 48 8.53 -8.06 6.56
CA GLU A 48 7.82 -7.01 7.29
C GLU A 48 7.25 -5.96 6.33
N GLY A 49 8.05 -5.39 5.43
CA GLY A 49 7.64 -4.40 4.46
C GLY A 49 7.26 -4.97 3.11
N ILE A 50 6.40 -4.23 2.39
CA ILE A 50 6.07 -4.49 0.99
C ILE A 50 5.95 -3.19 0.20
N ALA A 51 6.48 -3.20 -1.02
CA ALA A 51 6.15 -2.21 -2.05
C ALA A 51 5.85 -2.92 -3.37
N ILE A 52 4.92 -2.37 -4.16
CA ILE A 52 4.61 -2.92 -5.48
C ILE A 52 4.80 -1.84 -6.54
N ALA A 53 5.50 -2.17 -7.61
CA ALA A 53 5.64 -1.31 -8.78
C ALA A 53 5.77 -2.16 -10.05
N ARG A 54 5.08 -1.77 -11.11
CA ARG A 54 5.18 -2.38 -12.46
C ARG A 54 5.03 -3.91 -12.45
N GLY A 55 4.10 -4.44 -11.62
CA GLY A 55 3.84 -5.89 -11.54
C GLY A 55 4.85 -6.68 -10.72
N THR A 56 5.79 -6.01 -10.04
CA THR A 56 6.74 -6.64 -9.11
C THR A 56 6.46 -6.21 -7.68
N ALA A 57 6.34 -7.16 -6.76
CA ALA A 57 6.29 -6.94 -5.32
C ALA A 57 7.69 -7.07 -4.74
N TYR A 58 8.10 -6.12 -3.92
CA TYR A 58 9.37 -6.09 -3.19
C TYR A 58 9.08 -6.28 -1.71
N PHE A 59 9.73 -7.24 -1.09
CA PHE A 59 9.62 -7.56 0.33
C PHE A 59 10.94 -7.31 1.04
N GLY A 60 10.87 -6.76 2.24
CA GLY A 60 12.03 -6.53 3.09
C GLY A 60 12.13 -7.57 4.19
N SER A 61 13.32 -8.12 4.37
CA SER A 61 13.65 -9.01 5.46
C SER A 61 13.94 -8.22 6.74
N ARG A 62 13.26 -8.58 7.82
CA ARG A 62 13.53 -8.04 9.15
C ARG A 62 14.79 -8.67 9.77
N ALA A 63 15.20 -9.86 9.31
CA ALA A 63 16.34 -10.59 9.86
C ALA A 63 17.69 -9.93 9.51
N ASP A 64 17.91 -9.65 8.24
CA ASP A 64 19.20 -9.24 7.68
C ASP A 64 19.11 -8.02 6.75
N GLY A 65 17.88 -7.66 6.35
CA GLY A 65 17.61 -6.53 5.49
C GLY A 65 17.67 -6.81 4.00
N ASP A 66 17.68 -8.05 3.59
CA ASP A 66 17.59 -8.45 2.20
C ASP A 66 16.30 -7.94 1.55
N ILE A 67 16.34 -7.66 0.26
CA ILE A 67 15.17 -7.33 -0.56
C ILE A 67 14.88 -8.47 -1.51
N PHE A 68 13.71 -9.10 -1.33
CA PHE A 68 13.21 -10.15 -2.19
C PHE A 68 12.15 -9.60 -3.15
N ALA A 69 12.34 -9.80 -4.45
CA ALA A 69 11.41 -9.33 -5.48
C ALA A 69 10.63 -10.51 -6.06
N VAL A 70 9.30 -10.35 -6.19
CA VAL A 70 8.38 -11.36 -6.75
C VAL A 70 7.64 -10.76 -7.95
N ASP A 71 7.67 -11.43 -9.07
CA ASP A 71 6.81 -11.14 -10.22
C ASP A 71 5.37 -11.56 -9.90
N LEU A 72 4.43 -10.61 -9.88
CA LEU A 72 3.04 -10.86 -9.50
C LEU A 72 2.23 -11.65 -10.53
N LYS A 73 2.74 -11.80 -11.75
CA LYS A 73 2.10 -12.60 -12.79
C LYS A 73 2.45 -14.08 -12.65
N THR A 74 3.71 -14.37 -12.31
CA THR A 74 4.25 -15.75 -12.28
C THR A 74 4.42 -16.31 -10.88
N GLY A 75 4.51 -15.45 -9.85
CA GLY A 75 4.88 -15.83 -8.49
C GLY A 75 6.37 -16.13 -8.31
N ALA A 76 7.18 -16.06 -9.38
CA ALA A 76 8.61 -16.30 -9.30
C ALA A 76 9.32 -15.14 -8.59
N GLY A 77 10.27 -15.45 -7.71
CA GLY A 77 10.98 -14.44 -6.93
C GLY A 77 12.47 -14.73 -6.78
N LYS A 78 13.21 -13.67 -6.41
CA LYS A 78 14.64 -13.73 -6.09
C LYS A 78 15.05 -12.60 -5.18
N VAL A 79 16.13 -12.79 -4.41
CA VAL A 79 16.82 -11.69 -3.73
C VAL A 79 17.48 -10.80 -4.79
N ILE A 80 17.17 -9.49 -4.74
CA ILE A 80 17.72 -8.49 -5.67
C ILE A 80 18.77 -7.60 -5.02
N SER A 81 18.77 -7.49 -3.69
CA SER A 81 19.71 -6.67 -2.93
C SER A 81 19.98 -7.32 -1.58
N GLN A 82 21.24 -7.55 -1.28
CA GLN A 82 21.68 -8.02 0.03
C GLN A 82 21.54 -6.90 1.07
N GLY A 83 21.09 -7.26 2.27
CA GLY A 83 20.93 -6.34 3.38
C GLY A 83 22.24 -6.03 4.10
N PRO A 84 22.24 -5.01 4.98
CA PRO A 84 23.42 -4.62 5.75
C PRO A 84 23.55 -5.39 7.08
N GLY A 85 22.77 -6.44 7.31
CA GLY A 85 22.67 -7.13 8.59
C GLY A 85 21.71 -6.48 9.60
N THR A 86 20.96 -5.44 9.18
CA THR A 86 19.86 -4.84 9.95
C THR A 86 18.60 -4.85 9.10
N GLY A 87 17.43 -4.85 9.74
CA GLY A 87 16.16 -5.07 9.05
C GLY A 87 15.86 -4.08 7.93
N SER A 88 15.12 -4.55 6.94
CA SER A 88 14.40 -3.75 5.94
C SER A 88 12.91 -3.83 6.25
N LEU A 89 12.32 -2.71 6.68
CA LEU A 89 10.92 -2.63 7.07
C LEU A 89 10.11 -1.91 5.99
N GLY A 90 9.27 -0.95 6.37
CA GLY A 90 8.45 -0.21 5.45
C GLY A 90 9.21 0.31 4.23
N MET A 91 8.58 0.24 3.06
CA MET A 91 9.23 0.63 1.81
C MET A 91 8.26 1.18 0.78
N LYS A 92 8.77 2.05 -0.11
CA LYS A 92 8.01 2.61 -1.24
C LYS A 92 8.90 2.76 -2.47
N VAL A 93 8.35 2.46 -3.65
CA VAL A 93 9.02 2.69 -4.94
C VAL A 93 8.59 4.04 -5.50
N ASP A 94 9.55 4.84 -5.95
CA ASP A 94 9.27 6.09 -6.63
C ASP A 94 9.10 5.91 -8.15
N ARG A 95 8.70 7.00 -8.84
CA ARG A 95 8.51 7.00 -10.29
C ARG A 95 9.77 6.70 -11.11
N PHE A 96 10.95 6.81 -10.50
CA PHE A 96 12.23 6.52 -11.13
C PHE A 96 12.68 5.06 -10.94
N GLY A 97 11.88 4.23 -10.27
CA GLY A 97 12.22 2.84 -9.96
C GLY A 97 13.21 2.71 -8.81
N ARG A 98 13.21 3.65 -7.87
CA ARG A 98 14.04 3.59 -6.67
C ARG A 98 13.19 3.18 -5.47
N LEU A 99 13.64 2.17 -4.77
CA LEU A 99 13.03 1.65 -3.54
C LEU A 99 13.64 2.38 -2.34
N PHE A 100 12.82 3.13 -1.61
CA PHE A 100 13.16 3.74 -0.34
C PHE A 100 12.79 2.76 0.77
N VAL A 101 13.71 2.48 1.68
CA VAL A 101 13.61 1.42 2.69
C VAL A 101 13.93 1.96 4.07
N ALA A 102 13.07 1.71 5.04
CA ALA A 102 13.28 1.98 6.45
C ALA A 102 14.17 0.91 7.07
N GLY A 103 15.18 1.30 7.85
CA GLY A 103 16.29 0.44 8.30
C GLY A 103 16.22 -0.06 9.72
N ALA A 104 15.03 -0.13 10.32
CA ALA A 104 14.79 -0.69 11.67
C ALA A 104 15.72 -0.12 12.74
N ALA A 105 16.28 -0.98 13.60
CA ALA A 105 17.24 -0.63 14.65
C ALA A 105 18.59 -0.12 14.11
N GLY A 106 18.82 -0.23 12.78
CA GLY A 106 20.01 0.35 12.16
C GLY A 106 20.00 1.89 12.11
N GLY A 107 18.89 2.54 12.46
CA GLY A 107 18.77 4.00 12.51
C GLY A 107 19.01 4.69 11.16
N ASN A 108 18.72 4.00 10.07
CA ASN A 108 19.04 4.45 8.72
C ASN A 108 17.86 4.30 7.74
N GLY A 109 18.04 4.90 6.55
CA GLY A 109 17.21 4.65 5.39
C GLY A 109 18.08 4.40 4.17
N ARG A 110 17.66 3.48 3.29
CA ARG A 110 18.37 3.13 2.06
C ARG A 110 17.54 3.45 0.84
N VAL A 111 18.23 3.77 -0.25
CA VAL A 111 17.62 3.95 -1.57
C VAL A 111 18.26 2.94 -2.52
N ILE A 112 17.46 2.05 -3.09
CA ILE A 112 17.91 0.92 -3.90
C ILE A 112 17.33 1.06 -5.31
N ASP A 113 18.13 0.83 -6.34
CA ASP A 113 17.67 0.73 -7.73
C ASP A 113 16.95 -0.61 -7.91
N THR A 114 15.66 -0.59 -8.22
CA THR A 114 14.84 -1.84 -8.32
C THR A 114 15.23 -2.73 -9.50
N ARG A 115 15.89 -2.19 -10.51
CA ARG A 115 16.32 -2.94 -11.70
C ARG A 115 17.61 -3.70 -11.47
N THR A 116 18.55 -3.10 -10.71
CA THR A 116 19.91 -3.64 -10.51
C THR A 116 20.15 -4.19 -9.12
N GLY A 117 19.28 -3.85 -8.13
CA GLY A 117 19.48 -4.16 -6.72
C GLY A 117 20.58 -3.33 -6.04
N ARG A 118 21.22 -2.41 -6.77
CA ARG A 118 22.31 -1.59 -6.23
C ARG A 118 21.79 -0.55 -5.25
N VAL A 119 22.45 -0.44 -4.09
CA VAL A 119 22.23 0.67 -3.16
C VAL A 119 22.76 1.96 -3.77
N LEU A 120 21.86 2.91 -4.04
CA LEU A 120 22.16 4.23 -4.60
C LEU A 120 22.59 5.24 -3.54
N ALA A 121 22.00 5.13 -2.34
CA ALA A 121 22.33 5.97 -1.18
C ALA A 121 21.94 5.24 0.11
N SER A 122 22.68 5.54 1.17
CA SER A 122 22.35 5.16 2.55
C SER A 122 22.45 6.40 3.42
N TYR A 123 21.45 6.61 4.28
CA TYR A 123 21.35 7.78 5.16
C TYR A 123 21.29 7.32 6.60
N THR A 124 22.25 7.72 7.42
CA THR A 124 22.14 7.61 8.86
C THR A 124 21.20 8.71 9.36
N PHE A 125 20.06 8.32 9.93
CA PHE A 125 19.10 9.23 10.53
C PHE A 125 19.46 9.55 11.97
N THR A 126 19.90 8.53 12.70
CA THR A 126 20.28 8.63 14.11
C THR A 126 21.26 7.52 14.47
N THR A 127 22.03 7.75 15.54
CA THR A 127 22.91 6.76 16.16
C THR A 127 22.37 6.33 17.53
N SER A 128 21.12 6.72 17.86
CA SER A 128 20.48 6.31 19.10
C SER A 128 20.31 4.80 19.16
N ALA A 129 20.72 4.18 20.25
CA ALA A 129 20.53 2.75 20.48
C ALA A 129 19.06 2.33 20.66
N THR A 130 18.18 3.30 20.90
CA THR A 130 16.74 3.07 21.07
C THR A 130 15.91 3.48 19.86
N THR A 131 16.50 3.56 18.67
CA THR A 131 15.78 3.87 17.42
C THR A 131 15.09 2.64 16.85
N PHE A 132 14.02 2.85 16.10
CA PHE A 132 13.40 1.85 15.26
C PHE A 132 12.72 2.53 14.08
N VAL A 133 13.49 2.80 13.02
CA VAL A 133 13.01 3.43 11.77
C VAL A 133 12.08 2.45 11.09
N ASN A 134 10.77 2.76 11.09
CA ASN A 134 9.76 1.75 10.81
C ASN A 134 9.17 1.80 9.39
N ASP A 135 8.53 2.89 9.01
CA ASP A 135 7.83 2.95 7.72
C ASP A 135 8.24 4.21 6.93
N VAL A 136 7.88 4.24 5.66
CA VAL A 136 8.19 5.34 4.74
C VAL A 136 7.03 5.65 3.83
N ILE A 137 6.81 6.96 3.56
CA ILE A 137 5.90 7.44 2.51
C ILE A 137 6.60 8.45 1.61
N LEU A 138 6.28 8.40 0.33
CA LEU A 138 6.79 9.35 -0.66
C LEU A 138 5.74 10.43 -0.95
N SER A 139 6.13 11.68 -0.80
CA SER A 139 5.41 12.84 -1.32
C SER A 139 6.04 13.30 -2.63
N LYS A 140 5.47 14.34 -3.27
CA LYS A 140 6.00 14.89 -4.53
C LYS A 140 7.50 15.20 -4.49
N ASN A 141 8.01 15.68 -3.35
CA ASN A 141 9.34 16.21 -3.19
C ASN A 141 10.08 15.74 -1.93
N ALA A 142 9.59 14.71 -1.25
CA ALA A 142 10.28 14.16 -0.09
C ALA A 142 9.91 12.69 0.16
N ALA A 143 10.83 11.95 0.81
CA ALA A 143 10.54 10.72 1.51
C ALA A 143 10.51 11.02 3.02
N TRP A 144 9.50 10.45 3.71
CA TRP A 144 9.23 10.65 5.13
C TRP A 144 9.26 9.32 5.83
N PHE A 145 10.04 9.22 6.90
CA PHE A 145 10.21 7.99 7.67
C PHE A 145 9.73 8.20 9.10
N THR A 146 9.05 7.22 9.66
CA THR A 146 8.69 7.16 11.08
C THR A 146 9.78 6.49 11.89
N ASP A 147 9.85 6.83 13.17
CA ASP A 147 10.61 6.10 14.17
C ASP A 147 9.67 5.69 15.30
N SER A 148 9.53 4.38 15.54
CA SER A 148 8.62 3.88 16.58
C SER A 148 9.13 4.05 18.01
N ARG A 149 10.39 4.44 18.17
CA ARG A 149 11.05 4.60 19.48
C ARG A 149 11.49 6.02 19.78
N GLN A 150 11.42 6.90 18.78
CA GLN A 150 11.75 8.32 18.92
C GLN A 150 10.56 9.16 18.45
N PRO A 151 10.22 10.27 19.15
CA PRO A 151 9.11 11.14 18.77
C PRO A 151 9.48 12.07 17.58
N VAL A 152 9.91 11.49 16.47
CA VAL A 152 10.39 12.22 15.30
C VAL A 152 9.93 11.58 13.99
N LEU A 153 9.94 12.38 12.91
CA LEU A 153 10.01 11.90 11.54
C LEU A 153 11.38 12.25 10.96
N TYR A 154 11.91 11.39 10.09
CA TYR A 154 13.06 11.73 9.26
C TYR A 154 12.60 12.06 7.85
N LYS A 155 13.22 13.05 7.24
CA LYS A 155 12.84 13.56 5.92
C LYS A 155 14.06 13.57 5.00
N LEU A 156 13.88 13.01 3.81
CA LEU A 156 14.79 13.17 2.68
C LEU A 156 14.14 14.12 1.66
N SER A 157 14.59 15.37 1.59
CA SER A 157 14.07 16.36 0.63
C SER A 157 14.59 16.06 -0.77
N LEU A 158 13.70 15.60 -1.67
CA LEU A 158 14.05 15.27 -3.05
C LEU A 158 14.11 16.53 -3.90
N GLY A 159 15.24 16.77 -4.53
CA GLY A 159 15.47 17.91 -5.42
C GLY A 159 14.78 17.75 -6.78
N ARG A 160 15.09 18.69 -7.70
CA ARG A 160 14.60 18.63 -9.07
C ARG A 160 14.96 17.28 -9.71
N HIS A 161 14.04 16.75 -10.53
CA HIS A 161 14.17 15.42 -11.17
C HIS A 161 14.45 14.27 -10.19
N GLY A 162 14.01 14.43 -8.93
CA GLY A 162 14.18 13.42 -7.90
C GLY A 162 15.60 13.30 -7.34
N LYS A 163 16.44 14.33 -7.51
CA LYS A 163 17.81 14.33 -6.96
C LYS A 163 17.78 13.99 -5.47
N LEU A 164 18.55 13.00 -5.08
CA LEU A 164 18.68 12.60 -3.68
C LEU A 164 19.44 13.68 -2.89
N PRO A 165 19.02 14.01 -1.64
CA PRO A 165 19.69 15.01 -0.81
C PRO A 165 21.03 14.49 -0.31
N ALA A 166 21.90 15.41 0.12
CA ALA A 166 23.16 15.06 0.78
C ALA A 166 22.97 14.62 2.25
N LYS A 167 21.92 15.14 2.91
CA LYS A 167 21.65 14.90 4.34
C LYS A 167 20.16 14.72 4.61
N PRO A 168 19.76 13.89 5.59
CA PRO A 168 18.41 13.86 6.10
C PRO A 168 18.12 15.08 6.99
N GLN A 169 16.85 15.29 7.27
CA GLN A 169 16.34 16.26 8.26
C GLN A 169 15.54 15.48 9.30
N THR A 170 15.67 15.89 10.57
CA THR A 170 14.83 15.39 11.67
C THR A 170 13.73 16.40 11.97
N ILE A 171 12.48 15.93 12.06
CA ILE A 171 11.32 16.75 12.36
C ILE A 171 10.69 16.21 13.66
N PRO A 172 10.83 16.92 14.78
CA PRO A 172 10.22 16.51 16.05
C PRO A 172 8.71 16.48 15.95
N LEU A 173 8.08 15.45 16.50
CA LEU A 173 6.64 15.37 16.65
C LEU A 173 6.20 16.12 17.92
N SER A 174 5.12 16.88 17.82
CA SER A 174 4.55 17.65 18.93
C SER A 174 3.02 17.76 18.77
N GLY A 175 2.35 18.53 19.64
CA GLY A 175 0.90 18.70 19.61
C GLY A 175 0.18 17.58 20.35
N ASP A 176 -0.82 16.98 19.71
CA ASP A 176 -1.66 15.94 20.36
C ASP A 176 -0.94 14.60 20.54
N TYR A 177 0.15 14.38 19.80
CA TYR A 177 0.95 13.16 19.92
C TYR A 177 1.74 13.15 21.22
N GLN A 178 1.53 12.10 22.01
CA GLN A 178 2.28 11.87 23.26
C GLN A 178 3.08 10.56 23.10
N HIS A 179 4.40 10.66 23.21
CA HIS A 179 5.25 9.48 23.16
C HIS A 179 5.05 8.63 24.41
N THR A 180 4.81 7.32 24.21
CA THR A 180 4.53 6.37 25.30
C THR A 180 5.53 5.21 25.28
N ALA A 181 5.46 4.31 26.25
CA ALA A 181 6.22 3.08 26.20
C ALA A 181 5.78 2.19 25.02
N GLY A 182 6.69 1.40 24.46
CA GLY A 182 6.43 0.48 23.36
C GLY A 182 6.64 1.10 21.97
N ASN A 183 5.95 0.55 20.97
CA ASN A 183 6.01 1.04 19.60
C ASN A 183 5.03 2.21 19.43
N ASN A 184 5.53 3.31 18.93
CA ASN A 184 4.78 4.54 18.77
C ASN A 184 4.46 4.81 17.28
N ALA A 185 5.02 5.89 16.68
CA ALA A 185 4.78 6.19 15.28
C ALA A 185 5.25 5.03 14.40
N ASN A 186 4.29 4.36 13.73
CA ASN A 186 4.52 3.19 12.91
C ASN A 186 4.17 3.50 11.46
N GLY A 187 3.10 2.95 10.91
CA GLY A 187 2.69 3.21 9.54
C GLY A 187 2.49 4.69 9.23
N ILE A 188 2.80 5.08 8.00
CA ILE A 188 2.70 6.46 7.52
C ILE A 188 2.05 6.51 6.14
N ALA A 189 1.13 7.47 5.94
CA ALA A 189 0.48 7.76 4.67
C ALA A 189 0.41 9.27 4.43
N LEU A 190 0.07 9.68 3.20
CA LEU A 190 -0.33 11.05 2.93
C LEU A 190 -1.79 11.28 3.35
N THR A 191 -2.18 12.53 3.62
CA THR A 191 -3.61 12.90 3.67
C THR A 191 -4.23 12.84 2.27
N PRO A 192 -5.58 12.67 2.13
CA PRO A 192 -6.23 12.64 0.82
C PRO A 192 -5.97 13.88 -0.04
N ASP A 193 -5.75 15.05 0.54
CA ASP A 193 -5.37 16.29 -0.16
C ASP A 193 -3.86 16.40 -0.45
N GLY A 194 -3.05 15.44 0.02
CA GLY A 194 -1.60 15.41 -0.14
C GLY A 194 -0.84 16.50 0.61
N ARG A 195 -1.51 17.27 1.51
CA ARG A 195 -0.91 18.40 2.21
C ARG A 195 -0.38 18.07 3.60
N GLY A 196 -0.78 16.93 4.16
CA GLY A 196 -0.35 16.42 5.45
C GLY A 196 0.12 14.99 5.38
N LEU A 197 0.63 14.51 6.50
CA LEU A 197 0.93 13.10 6.71
C LEU A 197 -0.08 12.53 7.72
N ILE A 198 -0.32 11.24 7.63
CA ILE A 198 -1.06 10.45 8.62
C ILE A 198 -0.09 9.44 9.21
N ILE A 199 -0.05 9.36 10.53
CA ILE A 199 0.67 8.29 11.24
C ILE A 199 -0.28 7.55 12.16
N VAL A 200 -0.02 6.25 12.38
CA VAL A 200 -0.65 5.47 13.43
C VAL A 200 0.33 5.31 14.59
N GLN A 201 -0.17 5.48 15.81
CA GLN A 201 0.59 5.16 17.02
C GLN A 201 0.15 3.79 17.52
N SER A 202 1.01 2.77 17.38
CA SER A 202 0.66 1.38 17.69
C SER A 202 0.28 1.19 19.15
N SER A 203 0.99 1.86 20.08
CA SER A 203 0.78 1.73 21.52
C SER A 203 -0.58 2.24 22.02
N THR A 204 -1.15 3.27 21.35
CA THR A 204 -2.44 3.87 21.71
C THR A 204 -3.56 3.52 20.74
N GLY A 205 -3.22 3.09 19.54
CA GLY A 205 -4.19 2.90 18.45
C GLY A 205 -4.75 4.19 17.88
N PHE A 206 -4.13 5.34 18.16
CA PHE A 206 -4.60 6.62 17.63
C PHE A 206 -3.97 6.93 16.28
N LEU A 207 -4.76 7.61 15.43
CA LEU A 207 -4.29 8.18 14.18
C LEU A 207 -4.05 9.68 14.37
N PHE A 208 -2.95 10.18 13.81
CA PHE A 208 -2.62 11.59 13.86
C PHE A 208 -2.38 12.13 12.45
N ARG A 209 -2.93 13.30 12.18
CA ARG A 209 -2.49 14.15 11.07
C ARG A 209 -1.28 14.95 11.51
N VAL A 210 -0.22 14.96 10.70
CA VAL A 210 1.02 15.70 10.96
C VAL A 210 1.18 16.81 9.93
N ASP A 211 1.51 18.01 10.37
CA ASP A 211 1.99 19.09 9.49
C ASP A 211 3.45 18.75 9.07
N PRO A 212 3.73 18.53 7.78
CA PRO A 212 5.05 18.10 7.34
C PRO A 212 6.14 19.18 7.44
N ARG A 213 5.78 20.43 7.74
CA ARG A 213 6.75 21.52 7.92
C ARG A 213 7.21 21.66 9.35
N THR A 214 6.30 21.41 10.29
CA THR A 214 6.53 21.72 11.71
C THR A 214 6.57 20.47 12.60
N GLY A 215 6.03 19.33 12.15
CA GLY A 215 5.85 18.12 12.96
C GLY A 215 4.69 18.23 13.97
N VAL A 216 3.92 19.33 13.95
CA VAL A 216 2.74 19.48 14.82
C VAL A 216 1.67 18.50 14.40
N THR A 217 1.18 17.74 15.37
CA THR A 217 0.16 16.72 15.18
C THR A 217 -1.21 17.15 15.69
N LYS A 218 -2.24 16.61 15.05
CA LYS A 218 -3.62 16.64 15.53
C LYS A 218 -4.20 15.23 15.43
N ARG A 219 -4.84 14.79 16.51
CA ARG A 219 -5.55 13.50 16.50
C ARG A 219 -6.66 13.54 15.45
N ILE A 220 -6.74 12.48 14.66
CA ILE A 220 -7.81 12.31 13.67
C ILE A 220 -9.05 11.79 14.40
N ASP A 221 -10.18 12.48 14.25
CA ASP A 221 -11.46 12.05 14.80
C ASP A 221 -12.02 10.89 13.96
N ILE A 222 -12.04 9.70 14.53
CA ILE A 222 -12.61 8.48 13.93
C ILE A 222 -13.75 7.90 14.80
N GLY A 223 -14.38 8.74 15.63
CA GLY A 223 -15.41 8.33 16.56
C GLY A 223 -14.87 7.43 17.67
N ALA A 224 -15.62 6.38 17.99
CA ALA A 224 -15.23 5.39 19.01
C ALA A 224 -14.20 4.36 18.52
N ALA A 225 -13.85 4.36 17.24
CA ALA A 225 -12.90 3.39 16.68
C ALA A 225 -11.48 3.62 17.22
N VAL A 226 -10.76 2.53 17.48
CA VAL A 226 -9.35 2.55 17.92
C VAL A 226 -8.57 1.56 17.07
N MET A 227 -7.45 1.99 16.54
CA MET A 227 -6.59 1.17 15.68
C MET A 227 -5.54 0.43 16.53
N THR A 228 -6.00 -0.35 17.50
CA THR A 228 -5.15 -1.15 18.41
C THR A 228 -4.17 -2.00 17.60
N ASN A 229 -2.88 -2.00 17.98
CA ASN A 229 -1.81 -2.65 17.25
C ASN A 229 -1.76 -2.19 15.77
N GLY A 230 -2.12 -0.92 15.51
CA GLY A 230 -2.01 -0.32 14.19
C GLY A 230 -0.56 -0.34 13.71
N ASP A 231 -0.37 -0.87 12.51
CA ASP A 231 0.92 -1.07 11.86
C ASP A 231 0.94 -0.31 10.52
N GLY A 232 1.14 -0.95 9.39
CA GLY A 232 1.20 -0.27 8.11
C GLY A 232 -0.08 0.45 7.71
N LEU A 233 0.08 1.57 7.02
CA LEU A 233 -1.00 2.38 6.46
C LEU A 233 -0.94 2.39 4.93
N LEU A 234 -2.12 2.24 4.30
CA LEU A 234 -2.28 2.41 2.85
C LEU A 234 -3.46 3.32 2.56
N LEU A 235 -3.23 4.41 1.85
CA LEU A 235 -4.30 5.31 1.39
C LEU A 235 -4.55 5.11 -0.11
N ILE A 236 -5.80 4.86 -0.50
CA ILE A 236 -6.27 4.82 -1.89
C ILE A 236 -7.44 5.81 -2.01
N GLY A 237 -7.22 6.91 -2.69
CA GLY A 237 -8.18 8.00 -2.74
C GLY A 237 -8.47 8.58 -1.35
N ARG A 238 -9.66 8.30 -0.82
CA ARG A 238 -10.06 8.69 0.56
C ARG A 238 -10.19 7.49 1.50
N THR A 239 -9.92 6.29 1.00
CA THR A 239 -9.99 5.07 1.80
C THR A 239 -8.63 4.80 2.42
N LEU A 240 -8.58 4.79 3.75
CA LEU A 240 -7.42 4.42 4.53
C LEU A 240 -7.58 2.99 5.02
N PHE A 241 -6.64 2.14 4.66
CA PHE A 241 -6.47 0.79 5.19
C PHE A 241 -5.44 0.86 6.33
N VAL A 242 -5.82 0.40 7.50
CA VAL A 242 -4.96 0.30 8.69
C VAL A 242 -4.78 -1.16 9.02
N VAL A 243 -3.58 -1.68 8.86
CA VAL A 243 -3.27 -3.05 9.26
C VAL A 243 -3.15 -3.09 10.79
N GLN A 244 -3.88 -3.99 11.43
CA GLN A 244 -3.85 -4.25 12.87
C GLN A 244 -3.21 -5.62 13.09
N ASN A 245 -1.88 -5.65 13.14
CA ASN A 245 -1.05 -6.83 12.97
C ASN A 245 -1.40 -7.99 13.92
N LEU A 246 -1.28 -7.81 15.22
CA LEU A 246 -1.59 -8.86 16.21
C LEU A 246 -3.07 -9.22 16.31
N LEU A 247 -3.95 -8.44 15.69
CA LEU A 247 -5.38 -8.73 15.59
C LEU A 247 -5.75 -9.45 14.29
N ASN A 248 -4.79 -9.72 13.41
CA ASN A 248 -4.98 -10.38 12.12
C ASN A 248 -6.12 -9.77 11.31
N LYS A 249 -6.18 -8.42 11.25
CA LYS A 249 -7.22 -7.72 10.51
C LYS A 249 -6.73 -6.42 9.87
N VAL A 250 -7.52 -5.93 8.93
CA VAL A 250 -7.35 -4.63 8.29
C VAL A 250 -8.61 -3.80 8.53
N ALA A 251 -8.47 -2.69 9.26
CA ALA A 251 -9.53 -1.71 9.39
C ALA A 251 -9.59 -0.82 8.13
N VAL A 252 -10.78 -0.60 7.60
CA VAL A 252 -11.03 0.22 6.41
C VAL A 252 -11.81 1.46 6.81
N LEU A 253 -11.19 2.63 6.70
CA LEU A 253 -11.78 3.91 7.03
C LEU A 253 -11.98 4.75 5.77
N THR A 254 -13.05 5.55 5.75
CA THR A 254 -13.20 6.65 4.79
C THR A 254 -12.84 7.96 5.47
N LEU A 255 -11.88 8.69 4.91
CA LEU A 255 -11.42 9.98 5.44
C LEU A 255 -12.09 11.15 4.73
N ASN A 256 -12.21 12.30 5.42
CA ASN A 256 -12.46 13.57 4.77
C ASN A 256 -11.22 14.02 3.97
N GLN A 257 -11.38 15.02 3.10
CA GLN A 257 -10.32 15.47 2.20
C GLN A 257 -9.05 15.94 2.93
N SER A 258 -9.20 16.59 4.08
CA SER A 258 -8.06 17.09 4.87
C SER A 258 -7.41 16.04 5.77
N GLY A 259 -7.99 14.84 5.89
CA GLY A 259 -7.49 13.79 6.78
C GLY A 259 -7.62 14.13 8.26
N THR A 260 -8.60 14.95 8.65
CA THR A 260 -8.85 15.32 10.05
C THR A 260 -9.96 14.52 10.70
N LYS A 261 -10.82 13.90 9.88
CA LYS A 261 -11.93 13.04 10.30
C LYS A 261 -12.04 11.81 9.43
N GLY A 262 -12.50 10.73 10.02
CA GLY A 262 -12.76 9.48 9.31
C GLY A 262 -13.89 8.69 9.96
N THR A 263 -14.37 7.68 9.24
CA THR A 263 -15.36 6.73 9.71
C THR A 263 -14.90 5.34 9.40
N LEU A 264 -14.90 4.44 10.39
CA LEU A 264 -14.67 3.02 10.18
C LEU A 264 -15.84 2.45 9.38
N VAL A 265 -15.53 1.90 8.20
CA VAL A 265 -16.55 1.34 7.28
C VAL A 265 -16.71 -0.15 7.50
N ARG A 266 -15.59 -0.85 7.66
CA ARG A 266 -15.54 -2.32 7.87
C ARG A 266 -14.17 -2.75 8.35
N GLU A 267 -14.10 -3.99 8.82
CA GLU A 267 -12.88 -4.72 9.07
C GLU A 267 -12.79 -5.92 8.12
N VAL A 268 -11.58 -6.27 7.74
CA VAL A 268 -11.30 -7.40 6.84
C VAL A 268 -10.35 -8.34 7.54
N THR A 269 -10.68 -9.62 7.56
CA THR A 269 -9.85 -10.71 8.06
C THR A 269 -9.59 -11.72 6.94
N SER A 270 -8.61 -12.58 7.14
CA SER A 270 -8.35 -13.75 6.28
C SER A 270 -7.85 -14.91 7.13
N PRO A 271 -8.24 -16.15 6.83
CA PRO A 271 -7.66 -17.32 7.50
C PRO A 271 -6.15 -17.48 7.22
N ASP A 272 -5.66 -16.85 6.16
CA ASP A 272 -4.24 -16.86 5.78
C ASP A 272 -3.42 -15.75 6.45
N PHE A 273 -4.02 -14.91 7.30
CA PHE A 273 -3.27 -13.92 8.09
C PHE A 273 -2.57 -14.59 9.28
N ASP A 274 -1.28 -14.29 9.40
CA ASP A 274 -0.45 -14.66 10.55
C ASP A 274 0.48 -13.47 10.86
N VAL A 275 -0.08 -12.50 11.55
CA VAL A 275 0.51 -11.20 11.87
C VAL A 275 0.88 -10.40 10.59
N PRO A 276 -0.12 -9.99 9.77
CA PRO A 276 0.14 -9.10 8.64
C PRO A 276 0.63 -7.74 9.13
N THR A 277 1.63 -7.15 8.49
CA THR A 277 2.25 -5.91 8.99
C THR A 277 1.85 -4.68 8.20
N THR A 278 1.88 -4.75 6.88
CA THR A 278 1.56 -3.62 6.01
C THR A 278 0.88 -4.10 4.72
N ALA A 279 0.50 -3.18 3.85
CA ALA A 279 -0.20 -3.51 2.62
C ALA A 279 0.31 -2.71 1.42
N ALA A 280 0.34 -3.35 0.25
CA ALA A 280 0.52 -2.69 -1.03
C ALA A 280 -0.54 -3.15 -2.03
N ALA A 281 -1.02 -2.21 -2.89
CA ALA A 281 -2.08 -2.48 -3.84
C ALA A 281 -1.54 -2.91 -5.20
N PHE A 282 -2.21 -3.90 -5.83
CA PHE A 282 -2.02 -4.27 -7.23
C PHE A 282 -3.34 -4.73 -7.83
N GLY A 283 -3.82 -4.02 -8.85
CA GLY A 283 -5.14 -4.25 -9.42
C GLY A 283 -6.24 -4.02 -8.38
N ASP A 284 -7.09 -5.00 -8.20
CA ASP A 284 -8.18 -5.02 -7.22
C ASP A 284 -7.81 -5.67 -5.88
N ARG A 285 -6.53 -5.92 -5.64
CA ARG A 285 -6.03 -6.63 -4.46
C ARG A 285 -5.06 -5.81 -3.63
N LEU A 286 -5.05 -6.12 -2.34
CA LEU A 286 -4.02 -5.72 -1.38
C LEU A 286 -3.20 -6.95 -1.01
N TYR A 287 -1.88 -6.84 -1.10
CA TYR A 287 -0.94 -7.86 -0.66
C TYR A 287 -0.35 -7.46 0.67
N LEU A 288 -0.37 -8.38 1.63
CA LEU A 288 0.09 -8.16 3.00
C LEU A 288 1.12 -9.25 3.36
N PRO A 289 2.38 -8.88 3.70
CA PRO A 289 3.34 -9.84 4.23
C PRO A 289 2.93 -10.28 5.63
N ASN A 290 3.06 -11.57 5.94
CA ASN A 290 2.82 -12.14 7.27
C ASN A 290 4.16 -12.26 8.00
N ALA A 291 4.37 -11.42 9.01
CA ALA A 291 5.63 -11.38 9.77
C ALA A 291 5.74 -12.48 10.82
N ARG A 292 4.61 -13.10 11.21
CA ARG A 292 4.57 -14.25 12.11
C ARG A 292 5.31 -14.01 13.45
N PHE A 293 5.15 -12.83 14.05
CA PHE A 293 5.89 -12.43 15.26
C PHE A 293 5.71 -13.41 16.44
N THR A 294 4.62 -14.17 16.46
CA THR A 294 4.32 -15.17 17.49
C THR A 294 4.94 -16.54 17.22
N THR A 295 5.53 -16.74 16.05
CA THR A 295 6.21 -17.98 15.64
C THR A 295 7.73 -17.78 15.78
N PRO A 296 8.45 -18.62 16.53
CA PRO A 296 9.90 -18.54 16.62
C PRO A 296 10.55 -18.64 15.24
N PRO A 297 11.39 -17.68 14.84
CA PRO A 297 12.04 -17.72 13.55
C PRO A 297 13.15 -18.78 13.53
N THR A 298 13.12 -19.66 12.53
CA THR A 298 14.17 -20.62 12.20
C THR A 298 14.53 -20.52 10.73
N PRO A 299 15.64 -21.06 10.26
CA PRO A 299 15.99 -21.10 8.84
C PRO A 299 14.95 -21.81 7.95
N THR A 300 14.08 -22.65 8.55
CA THR A 300 13.03 -23.40 7.85
C THR A 300 11.62 -22.89 8.12
N THR A 301 11.47 -21.80 8.87
CA THR A 301 10.15 -21.18 9.09
C THR A 301 9.63 -20.61 7.78
N ALA A 302 8.49 -21.14 7.30
CA ALA A 302 7.86 -20.68 6.07
C ALA A 302 7.23 -19.30 6.24
N TYR A 303 7.36 -18.44 5.23
CA TYR A 303 6.77 -17.11 5.18
C TYR A 303 6.01 -16.88 3.86
N TRP A 304 4.99 -16.03 3.89
CA TRP A 304 4.18 -15.70 2.72
C TRP A 304 3.55 -14.31 2.84
N ALA A 305 3.08 -13.79 1.72
CA ALA A 305 2.16 -12.68 1.68
C ALA A 305 0.78 -13.16 1.24
N THR A 306 -0.27 -12.60 1.86
CA THR A 306 -1.68 -12.90 1.58
C THR A 306 -2.30 -11.77 0.78
N ALA A 307 -3.07 -12.11 -0.27
CA ALA A 307 -3.85 -11.14 -1.02
C ALA A 307 -5.31 -11.13 -0.56
N ILE A 308 -5.83 -9.93 -0.29
CA ILE A 308 -7.26 -9.70 -0.03
C ILE A 308 -7.83 -8.73 -1.06
N SER A 309 -9.17 -8.66 -1.17
CA SER A 309 -9.82 -7.68 -2.05
C SER A 309 -9.64 -6.25 -1.55
N ALA A 310 -9.22 -5.35 -2.44
CA ALA A 310 -9.13 -3.91 -2.19
C ALA A 310 -10.49 -3.20 -2.29
N THR A 311 -11.56 -3.89 -2.73
CA THR A 311 -12.87 -3.27 -2.94
C THR A 311 -13.46 -2.77 -1.61
N THR A 312 -13.95 -1.52 -1.63
CA THR A 312 -14.57 -0.87 -0.45
C THR A 312 -16.04 -1.23 -0.28
N LYS A 313 -16.64 -1.96 -1.22
CA LYS A 313 -18.04 -2.37 -1.13
C LYS A 313 -18.21 -3.38 0.01
N PRO A 314 -19.20 -3.20 0.91
CA PRO A 314 -19.57 -4.23 1.87
C PRO A 314 -19.87 -5.53 1.11
N ILE A 315 -19.30 -6.65 1.55
CA ILE A 315 -19.79 -7.96 1.10
C ILE A 315 -21.22 -8.04 1.63
N LYS A 316 -22.22 -7.96 0.75
CA LYS A 316 -23.58 -8.35 1.11
C LYS A 316 -23.49 -9.84 1.42
N HIS A 317 -23.47 -10.17 2.70
CA HIS A 317 -23.83 -11.53 3.08
C HIS A 317 -25.24 -11.73 2.51
N ALA A 318 -25.40 -12.67 1.60
CA ALA A 318 -26.69 -13.19 1.24
C ALA A 318 -27.23 -13.81 2.55
N VAL A 319 -28.02 -13.02 3.28
CA VAL A 319 -28.93 -13.57 4.27
C VAL A 319 -29.90 -14.32 3.43
N ASP A 320 -29.85 -15.63 3.54
CA ASP A 320 -30.85 -16.58 2.97
C ASP A 320 -32.21 -16.24 3.60
N GLU A 321 -32.96 -15.34 2.93
CA GLU A 321 -34.36 -15.08 3.22
C GLU A 321 -35.19 -16.23 2.59
N GLY A 322 -34.92 -17.45 3.06
CA GLY A 322 -35.63 -18.62 2.70
C GLY A 322 -36.14 -19.32 3.95
N GLU A 323 -37.43 -19.21 4.18
CA GLU A 323 -38.22 -20.08 5.07
C GLU A 323 -38.56 -19.57 6.47
N CYS A 324 -39.40 -18.54 6.52
CA CYS A 324 -40.24 -18.33 7.69
C CYS A 324 -41.67 -17.90 7.27
N ASP A 325 -42.37 -18.76 6.50
CA ASP A 325 -43.78 -18.60 6.26
C ASP A 325 -44.42 -19.99 6.38
N ARG A 326 -44.92 -20.34 7.59
CA ARG A 326 -45.99 -21.29 7.87
C ARG A 326 -45.96 -21.80 9.31
N ILE A 327 -46.38 -20.96 10.26
CA ILE A 327 -47.08 -21.48 11.44
C ILE A 327 -48.30 -20.59 11.64
N ARG A 328 -49.43 -21.05 11.06
CA ARG A 328 -50.78 -20.60 11.42
C ARG A 328 -51.11 -21.20 12.78
N PHE A 329 -51.22 -20.41 13.80
CA PHE A 329 -51.91 -20.79 15.03
C PHE A 329 -53.40 -20.83 14.77
N LEU A 330 -53.97 -22.06 14.82
CA LEU A 330 -55.40 -22.29 15.03
C LEU A 330 -55.73 -21.98 16.48
N ALA A 331 -56.53 -20.96 16.74
CA ALA A 331 -57.17 -20.75 18.03
C ALA A 331 -58.40 -21.67 18.15
N PRO A 332 -58.63 -22.29 19.30
CA PRO A 332 -59.85 -23.05 19.51
C PRO A 332 -61.02 -22.12 19.82
N ALA A 333 -62.17 -22.47 19.23
CA ALA A 333 -63.48 -21.85 19.55
C ALA A 333 -63.92 -22.25 20.96
N GLN A 334 -64.31 -21.27 21.75
CA GLN A 334 -65.55 -21.18 22.57
C GLN A 334 -65.81 -19.73 22.95
#